data_12e5f8ab1a92b5ff1b1e646f945bf966
#
_entry.id   12e5f8ab1a92b5ff1b1e646f945bf966
#
_cell.length_a   1.000
_cell.length_b   1.000
_cell.length_c   1.000
_cell.angle_alpha   90.00
_cell.angle_beta   90.00
_cell.angle_gamma   90.00
#
_symmetry.space_group_name_H-M   'P 1'
#
loop_
_entity.id
_entity.type
_entity.pdbx_description
1 polymer ?
#
loop_
_entity_poly.entity_id
_entity_poly.type
_entity_poly.pdbx_seq_one_letter_code
_entity_poly.pdbx_strand_id
1 'polypeptide(L)'
;DSTRLLHHGQKITTILDYLLNTPEDEQNLADVLIPGFLDTGCIEAGGPRPGMGCAGRGILTAFDFLNKYHAIEKYDQVIYDVLGDVVCGGFAVPVRKQYADAVVLVTSGESMSIYAANNILCGIKNLNPQGRQIAGIIYNSRGVGDDRKYVEDFTNAVNLPILAEIPKSNLFTQAEKEAMTLVEKSPKSAEANIFLELAQKLQTQPVLYAAAPLSEEQMELFMRGERLSHTTTTISKHTSAPVITAVPAQPSATKKRALSDPF
;
A
#
# COMPACT_ATOMS: atom_id res chain seq x y z
N ASP A 1 -9.43 -8.91 2.56
CA ASP A 1 -10.31 -8.94 1.32
C ASP A 1 -9.91 -7.93 0.24
N SER A 2 -8.73 -7.33 0.31
CA SER A 2 -8.28 -6.32 -0.69
C SER A 2 -8.08 -6.91 -2.08
N THR A 3 -7.74 -8.19 -2.16
CA THR A 3 -7.54 -8.88 -3.46
C THR A 3 -8.83 -9.40 -4.08
N ARG A 4 -9.96 -9.35 -3.37
CA ARG A 4 -11.23 -9.96 -3.77
C ARG A 4 -11.69 -9.62 -5.19
N LEU A 5 -11.52 -8.37 -5.62
CA LEU A 5 -11.94 -7.95 -6.97
C LEU A 5 -10.96 -8.40 -8.05
N LEU A 6 -9.70 -8.65 -7.71
CA LEU A 6 -8.69 -9.14 -8.65
C LEU A 6 -8.90 -10.60 -9.05
N HIS A 7 -9.45 -11.43 -8.15
CA HIS A 7 -9.73 -12.85 -8.38
C HIS A 7 -11.23 -13.18 -8.49
N HIS A 8 -12.05 -12.18 -8.87
CA HIS A 8 -13.49 -12.33 -9.14
C HIS A 8 -14.29 -12.97 -7.99
N GLY A 9 -13.95 -12.59 -6.76
CA GLY A 9 -14.65 -13.06 -5.56
C GLY A 9 -14.42 -14.52 -5.19
N GLN A 10 -13.44 -15.20 -5.78
CA GLN A 10 -13.08 -16.56 -5.37
C GLN A 10 -12.68 -16.58 -3.89
N LYS A 11 -12.98 -17.69 -3.21
CA LYS A 11 -12.56 -17.84 -1.83
C LYS A 11 -11.06 -18.13 -1.77
N ILE A 12 -10.31 -17.29 -1.05
CA ILE A 12 -8.89 -17.48 -0.79
C ILE A 12 -8.70 -18.11 0.59
N THR A 13 -7.77 -19.05 0.71
CA THR A 13 -7.23 -19.50 1.99
C THR A 13 -6.19 -18.48 2.44
N THR A 14 -6.38 -17.85 3.60
CA THR A 14 -5.41 -16.90 4.14
C THR A 14 -4.16 -17.64 4.62
N ILE A 15 -3.00 -16.97 4.64
CA ILE A 15 -1.76 -17.57 5.13
C ILE A 15 -1.95 -18.13 6.55
N LEU A 16 -2.59 -17.36 7.45
CA LEU A 16 -2.77 -17.81 8.83
C LEU A 16 -3.67 -19.03 8.94
N ASP A 17 -4.79 -19.08 8.21
CA ASP A 17 -5.66 -20.26 8.21
C ASP A 17 -4.94 -21.48 7.62
N TYR A 18 -4.13 -21.26 6.59
CA TYR A 18 -3.33 -22.30 5.96
C TYR A 18 -2.29 -22.89 6.92
N LEU A 19 -1.51 -22.03 7.59
CA LEU A 19 -0.50 -22.46 8.56
C LEU A 19 -1.07 -23.18 9.78
N LEU A 20 -2.30 -22.83 10.19
CA LEU A 20 -2.98 -23.50 11.29
C LEU A 20 -3.47 -24.91 10.95
N ASN A 21 -3.71 -25.19 9.67
CA ASN A 21 -4.34 -26.43 9.21
C ASN A 21 -3.42 -27.34 8.39
N THR A 22 -2.18 -26.91 8.07
CA THR A 22 -1.25 -27.63 7.22
C THR A 22 0.08 -27.85 7.93
N PRO A 23 0.54 -29.11 8.08
CA PRO A 23 1.85 -29.44 8.63
C PRO A 23 2.98 -28.72 7.88
N GLU A 24 4.07 -28.40 8.57
CA GLU A 24 5.15 -27.57 8.00
C GLU A 24 5.81 -28.20 6.77
N ASP A 25 5.95 -29.49 6.75
CA ASP A 25 6.54 -30.28 5.66
C ASP A 25 5.64 -30.39 4.41
N GLU A 26 4.34 -30.13 4.56
CA GLU A 26 3.35 -30.12 3.48
C GLU A 26 3.07 -28.71 2.93
N GLN A 27 3.60 -27.66 3.57
CA GLN A 27 3.31 -26.28 3.19
C GLN A 27 3.91 -25.91 1.84
N ASN A 28 3.10 -25.28 0.98
CA ASN A 28 3.51 -24.76 -0.32
C ASN A 28 2.93 -23.36 -0.58
N LEU A 29 3.74 -22.47 -1.17
CA LEU A 29 3.29 -21.13 -1.54
C LEU A 29 2.11 -21.16 -2.53
N ALA A 30 2.08 -22.13 -3.46
CA ALA A 30 1.02 -22.25 -4.46
C ALA A 30 -0.38 -22.46 -3.87
N ASP A 31 -0.49 -22.92 -2.62
CA ASP A 31 -1.78 -23.17 -1.97
C ASP A 31 -2.47 -21.88 -1.47
N VAL A 32 -1.69 -20.80 -1.31
CA VAL A 32 -2.16 -19.49 -0.81
C VAL A 32 -1.98 -18.35 -1.83
N LEU A 33 -1.19 -18.58 -2.88
CA LEU A 33 -0.95 -17.64 -3.97
C LEU A 33 -1.92 -17.92 -5.12
N ILE A 34 -2.87 -17.02 -5.33
CA ILE A 34 -3.90 -17.16 -6.35
C ILE A 34 -3.66 -16.14 -7.48
N PRO A 35 -3.71 -16.56 -8.76
CA PRO A 35 -3.65 -15.63 -9.87
C PRO A 35 -4.94 -14.79 -9.94
N GLY A 36 -4.77 -13.49 -10.03
CA GLY A 36 -5.84 -12.52 -10.26
C GLY A 36 -5.81 -11.97 -11.69
N PHE A 37 -6.54 -10.88 -11.91
CA PHE A 37 -6.60 -10.17 -13.18
C PHE A 37 -5.20 -9.87 -13.73
N LEU A 38 -4.95 -10.17 -15.00
CA LEU A 38 -3.65 -10.04 -15.69
C LEU A 38 -2.50 -10.77 -14.96
N ASP A 39 -2.77 -11.95 -14.42
CA ASP A 39 -1.80 -12.78 -13.67
C ASP A 39 -1.18 -12.09 -12.44
N THR A 40 -1.87 -11.09 -11.89
CA THR A 40 -1.48 -10.48 -10.62
C THR A 40 -1.53 -11.52 -9.50
N GLY A 41 -0.41 -11.76 -8.81
CA GLY A 41 -0.38 -12.66 -7.65
C GLY A 41 -1.14 -12.07 -6.47
N CYS A 42 -2.16 -12.78 -5.98
CA CYS A 42 -3.02 -12.37 -4.87
C CYS A 42 -2.78 -13.25 -3.66
N ILE A 43 -2.50 -12.63 -2.51
CA ILE A 43 -2.31 -13.29 -1.21
C ILE A 43 -3.05 -12.50 -0.13
N GLU A 44 -3.70 -13.20 0.77
CA GLU A 44 -4.32 -12.64 1.97
C GLU A 44 -3.58 -13.14 3.21
N ALA A 45 -3.12 -12.22 4.06
CA ALA A 45 -2.42 -12.56 5.29
C ALA A 45 -3.34 -13.29 6.29
N GLY A 46 -4.60 -12.89 6.34
CA GLY A 46 -5.53 -13.33 7.37
C GLY A 46 -5.36 -12.60 8.70
N GLY A 47 -6.20 -12.96 9.66
CA GLY A 47 -6.15 -12.39 11.00
C GLY A 47 -6.66 -13.39 12.04
N PRO A 48 -6.40 -13.15 13.34
CA PRO A 48 -6.96 -13.98 14.39
C PRO A 48 -8.49 -13.88 14.39
N ARG A 49 -9.14 -14.90 14.90
CA ARG A 49 -10.61 -14.84 15.09
C ARG A 49 -10.99 -13.64 15.96
N PRO A 50 -12.11 -12.98 15.70
CA PRO A 50 -12.56 -11.84 16.50
C PRO A 50 -12.49 -12.16 18.00
N GLY A 51 -11.86 -11.26 18.79
CA GLY A 51 -11.66 -11.43 20.22
C GLY A 51 -10.51 -12.35 20.62
N MET A 52 -9.76 -12.92 19.70
CA MET A 52 -8.67 -13.85 19.98
C MET A 52 -7.33 -13.37 19.38
N GLY A 53 -6.44 -12.88 20.24
CA GLY A 53 -5.06 -12.58 19.86
C GLY A 53 -4.85 -11.21 19.21
N CYS A 54 -3.61 -10.95 18.78
CA CYS A 54 -3.18 -9.70 18.15
C CYS A 54 -3.02 -9.89 16.64
N ALA A 55 -3.75 -9.11 15.83
CA ALA A 55 -3.65 -9.15 14.37
C ALA A 55 -2.23 -8.87 13.85
N GLY A 56 -1.47 -8.02 14.56
CA GLY A 56 -0.08 -7.72 14.20
C GLY A 56 0.87 -8.93 14.26
N ARG A 57 0.60 -9.93 15.11
CA ARG A 57 1.35 -11.20 15.09
C ARG A 57 1.09 -11.98 13.81
N GLY A 58 -0.16 -11.96 13.32
CA GLY A 58 -0.52 -12.62 12.09
C GLY A 58 0.23 -12.04 10.88
N ILE A 59 0.39 -10.72 10.84
CA ILE A 59 1.15 -10.05 9.79
C ILE A 59 2.62 -10.50 9.81
N LEU A 60 3.26 -10.56 10.99
CA LEU A 60 4.64 -11.08 11.11
C LEU A 60 4.75 -12.50 10.58
N THR A 61 3.87 -13.40 11.01
CA THR A 61 3.84 -14.78 10.55
C THR A 61 3.64 -14.89 9.02
N ALA A 62 2.80 -14.02 8.44
CA ALA A 62 2.61 -13.97 7.00
C ALA A 62 3.90 -13.55 6.28
N PHE A 63 4.62 -12.52 6.78
CA PHE A 63 5.91 -12.12 6.20
C PHE A 63 6.97 -13.18 6.34
N ASP A 64 7.05 -13.90 7.48
CA ASP A 64 7.97 -15.02 7.67
C ASP A 64 7.71 -16.13 6.65
N PHE A 65 6.44 -16.45 6.38
CA PHE A 65 6.05 -17.41 5.36
C PHE A 65 6.45 -16.94 3.95
N LEU A 66 6.15 -15.68 3.58
CA LEU A 66 6.53 -15.11 2.28
C LEU A 66 8.04 -15.11 2.07
N ASN A 67 8.81 -14.78 3.10
CA ASN A 67 10.28 -14.82 3.07
C ASN A 67 10.83 -16.26 2.91
N LYS A 68 10.25 -17.23 3.65
CA LYS A 68 10.62 -18.66 3.55
C LYS A 68 10.55 -19.18 2.10
N TYR A 69 9.56 -18.73 1.33
CA TYR A 69 9.34 -19.14 -0.06
C TYR A 69 9.86 -18.15 -1.09
N HIS A 70 10.59 -17.11 -0.69
CA HIS A 70 11.08 -16.05 -1.59
C HIS A 70 9.98 -15.49 -2.50
N ALA A 71 8.77 -15.35 -1.94
CA ALA A 71 7.58 -15.00 -2.71
C ALA A 71 7.68 -13.59 -3.29
N ILE A 72 8.19 -12.64 -2.52
CA ILE A 72 8.30 -11.22 -2.88
C ILE A 72 9.28 -11.02 -4.05
N GLU A 73 10.37 -11.76 -4.07
CA GLU A 73 11.45 -11.65 -5.06
C GLU A 73 11.02 -12.10 -6.48
N LYS A 74 9.86 -12.72 -6.60
CA LYS A 74 9.33 -13.23 -7.89
C LYS A 74 8.58 -12.17 -8.69
N TYR A 75 8.31 -11.00 -8.10
CA TYR A 75 7.51 -9.93 -8.67
C TYR A 75 8.30 -8.65 -8.84
N ASP A 76 8.09 -7.95 -9.95
CA ASP A 76 8.69 -6.63 -10.22
C ASP A 76 8.16 -5.55 -9.27
N GLN A 77 6.90 -5.71 -8.83
CA GLN A 77 6.24 -4.82 -7.88
C GLN A 77 5.38 -5.61 -6.90
N VAL A 78 5.43 -5.19 -5.64
CA VAL A 78 4.60 -5.75 -4.57
C VAL A 78 3.85 -4.62 -3.88
N ILE A 79 2.54 -4.78 -3.72
CA ILE A 79 1.67 -3.81 -3.03
C ILE A 79 1.17 -4.45 -1.75
N TYR A 80 1.48 -3.82 -0.63
CA TYR A 80 0.94 -4.19 0.68
C TYR A 80 -0.24 -3.27 1.01
N ASP A 81 -1.45 -3.83 1.03
CA ASP A 81 -2.62 -3.13 1.53
C ASP A 81 -2.68 -3.28 3.05
N VAL A 82 -2.42 -2.18 3.74
CA VAL A 82 -2.26 -2.14 5.19
C VAL A 82 -3.43 -1.39 5.82
N LEU A 83 -3.95 -1.91 6.92
CA LEU A 83 -5.00 -1.24 7.69
C LEU A 83 -4.55 0.16 8.13
N GLY A 84 -5.46 1.14 8.01
CA GLY A 84 -5.20 2.54 8.38
C GLY A 84 -5.08 2.78 9.89
N ASP A 85 -5.50 1.83 10.70
CA ASP A 85 -5.39 1.93 12.17
C ASP A 85 -4.12 1.22 12.66
N VAL A 86 -3.03 1.97 12.71
CA VAL A 86 -1.70 1.47 13.13
C VAL A 86 -1.60 1.47 14.66
N VAL A 87 -2.36 0.59 15.31
CA VAL A 87 -2.43 0.51 16.79
C VAL A 87 -1.31 -0.32 17.43
N CYS A 88 -0.59 -1.14 16.67
CA CYS A 88 0.50 -1.95 17.23
C CYS A 88 1.66 -2.16 16.25
N GLY A 89 2.84 -2.52 16.81
CA GLY A 89 4.06 -2.68 16.03
C GLY A 89 4.02 -3.74 14.91
N GLY A 90 3.06 -4.68 14.94
CA GLY A 90 2.86 -5.66 13.88
C GLY A 90 2.31 -5.05 12.59
N PHE A 91 1.40 -4.07 12.68
CA PHE A 91 0.89 -3.34 11.51
C PHE A 91 1.95 -2.45 10.86
N ALA A 92 3.00 -2.13 11.60
CA ALA A 92 4.12 -1.34 11.10
C ALA A 92 5.15 -2.17 10.30
N VAL A 93 5.03 -3.50 10.26
CA VAL A 93 6.00 -4.38 9.57
C VAL A 93 6.05 -4.11 8.07
N PRO A 94 4.93 -4.05 7.34
CA PRO A 94 4.96 -3.78 5.90
C PRO A 94 5.58 -2.42 5.54
N VAL A 95 5.50 -1.46 6.46
CA VAL A 95 6.00 -0.08 6.25
C VAL A 95 7.51 0.03 6.52
N ARG A 96 8.15 -1.00 7.09
CA ARG A 96 9.60 -0.97 7.33
C ARG A 96 10.36 -0.93 6.02
N LYS A 97 11.48 -0.16 6.00
CA LYS A 97 12.32 0.05 4.82
C LYS A 97 12.79 -1.24 4.13
N GLN A 98 12.89 -2.32 4.86
CA GLN A 98 13.27 -3.63 4.30
C GLN A 98 12.16 -4.29 3.45
N TYR A 99 10.91 -3.84 3.57
CA TYR A 99 9.77 -4.39 2.83
C TYR A 99 9.15 -3.41 1.85
N ALA A 100 9.11 -2.11 2.18
CA ALA A 100 8.50 -1.10 1.33
C ALA A 100 9.50 0.00 0.96
N ASP A 101 9.69 0.23 -0.32
CA ASP A 101 10.48 1.34 -0.85
C ASP A 101 9.73 2.66 -0.72
N ALA A 102 8.42 2.63 -0.93
CA ALA A 102 7.55 3.79 -0.88
C ALA A 102 6.24 3.50 -0.12
N VAL A 103 5.75 4.49 0.60
CA VAL A 103 4.45 4.48 1.27
C VAL A 103 3.56 5.51 0.61
N VAL A 104 2.35 5.10 0.28
CA VAL A 104 1.28 5.97 -0.23
C VAL A 104 0.17 6.00 0.81
N LEU A 105 -0.22 7.18 1.26
CA LEU A 105 -1.34 7.35 2.17
C LEU A 105 -2.64 7.49 1.36
N VAL A 106 -3.71 6.84 1.81
CA VAL A 106 -5.05 7.04 1.26
C VAL A 106 -5.90 7.68 2.33
N THR A 107 -6.53 8.82 2.01
CA THR A 107 -7.42 9.52 2.94
C THR A 107 -8.63 10.10 2.22
N SER A 108 -9.67 10.42 2.96
CA SER A 108 -10.82 11.22 2.51
C SER A 108 -10.82 12.57 3.23
N GLY A 109 -11.75 13.47 2.87
CA GLY A 109 -11.93 14.73 3.57
C GLY A 109 -12.68 14.64 4.90
N GLU A 110 -12.97 13.44 5.37
CA GLU A 110 -13.59 13.23 6.68
C GLU A 110 -12.56 13.40 7.80
N SER A 111 -12.93 14.08 8.87
CA SER A 111 -12.04 14.40 9.99
C SER A 111 -11.31 13.18 10.55
N MET A 112 -12.03 12.06 10.71
CA MET A 112 -11.42 10.82 11.23
C MET A 112 -10.43 10.18 10.25
N SER A 113 -10.65 10.33 8.94
CA SER A 113 -9.70 9.86 7.92
C SER A 113 -8.40 10.67 7.94
N ILE A 114 -8.50 11.98 8.10
CA ILE A 114 -7.34 12.87 8.26
C ILE A 114 -6.59 12.56 9.56
N TYR A 115 -7.32 12.37 10.66
CA TYR A 115 -6.72 11.96 11.93
C TYR A 115 -5.95 10.63 11.82
N ALA A 116 -6.56 9.62 11.18
CA ALA A 116 -5.91 8.34 10.92
C ALA A 116 -4.66 8.50 10.04
N ALA A 117 -4.73 9.31 8.96
CA ALA A 117 -3.57 9.60 8.11
C ALA A 117 -2.42 10.25 8.90
N ASN A 118 -2.73 11.20 9.80
CA ASN A 118 -1.72 11.80 10.67
C ASN A 118 -1.09 10.77 11.63
N ASN A 119 -1.88 9.85 12.20
CA ASN A 119 -1.35 8.78 13.05
C ASN A 119 -0.43 7.83 12.29
N ILE A 120 -0.74 7.51 11.03
CA ILE A 120 0.17 6.73 10.18
C ILE A 120 1.49 7.48 9.98
N LEU A 121 1.45 8.80 9.71
CA LEU A 121 2.65 9.63 9.61
C LEU A 121 3.47 9.63 10.91
N CYS A 122 2.82 9.68 12.07
CA CYS A 122 3.48 9.54 13.38
C CYS A 122 4.19 8.18 13.50
N GLY A 123 3.50 7.10 13.12
CA GLY A 123 4.06 5.75 13.11
C GLY A 123 5.30 5.64 12.20
N ILE A 124 5.22 6.14 10.98
CA ILE A 124 6.34 6.15 10.02
C ILE A 124 7.52 6.97 10.56
N LYS A 125 7.25 8.16 11.12
CA LYS A 125 8.29 9.00 11.73
C LYS A 125 9.00 8.30 12.87
N ASN A 126 8.27 7.57 13.71
CA ASN A 126 8.85 6.82 14.81
C ASN A 126 9.72 5.64 14.34
N LEU A 127 9.32 4.98 13.27
CA LEU A 127 10.07 3.85 12.69
C LEU A 127 11.32 4.30 11.91
N ASN A 128 11.23 5.44 11.24
CA ASN A 128 12.28 5.96 10.37
C ASN A 128 12.40 7.49 10.49
N PRO A 129 12.90 8.03 11.61
CA PRO A 129 12.87 9.47 11.94
C PRO A 129 13.55 10.37 10.90
N GLN A 130 14.59 9.87 10.24
CA GLN A 130 15.40 10.60 9.25
C GLN A 130 15.12 10.17 7.81
N GLY A 131 14.29 9.14 7.63
CA GLY A 131 14.04 8.53 6.34
C GLY A 131 13.03 9.29 5.50
N ARG A 132 13.20 9.17 4.17
CA ARG A 132 12.22 9.58 3.19
C ARG A 132 11.62 8.32 2.60
N GLN A 133 10.33 8.13 2.81
CA GLN A 133 9.64 6.91 2.38
C GLN A 133 8.22 7.17 1.86
N ILE A 134 7.72 8.39 2.01
CA ILE A 134 6.34 8.73 1.65
C ILE A 134 6.34 9.31 0.24
N ALA A 135 5.63 8.66 -0.69
CA ALA A 135 5.46 9.17 -2.05
C ALA A 135 4.43 10.30 -2.11
N GLY A 136 3.39 10.24 -1.30
CA GLY A 136 2.33 11.25 -1.23
C GLY A 136 1.01 10.68 -0.76
N ILE A 137 -0.06 11.40 -1.05
CA ILE A 137 -1.42 11.11 -0.61
C ILE A 137 -2.32 10.88 -1.82
N ILE A 138 -3.15 9.84 -1.75
CA ILE A 138 -4.30 9.64 -2.63
C ILE A 138 -5.52 10.19 -1.89
N TYR A 139 -6.18 11.16 -2.51
CA TYR A 139 -7.45 11.66 -2.02
C TYR A 139 -8.61 10.84 -2.58
N ASN A 140 -9.27 10.09 -1.71
CA ASN A 140 -10.48 9.33 -2.05
C ASN A 140 -11.71 10.19 -1.74
N SER A 141 -12.22 10.91 -2.73
CA SER A 141 -13.32 11.86 -2.58
C SER A 141 -14.64 11.16 -2.24
N ARG A 142 -15.29 11.65 -1.20
CA ARG A 142 -16.65 11.20 -0.83
C ARG A 142 -17.73 12.01 -1.53
N GLY A 143 -17.34 13.12 -2.19
CA GLY A 143 -18.25 14.01 -2.91
C GLY A 143 -19.19 14.78 -1.99
N VAL A 144 -18.73 15.15 -0.79
CA VAL A 144 -19.52 15.85 0.23
C VAL A 144 -18.83 17.18 0.59
N GLY A 145 -19.50 18.30 0.36
CA GLY A 145 -19.07 19.63 0.83
C GLY A 145 -17.66 20.06 0.38
N ASP A 146 -16.93 20.68 1.30
CA ASP A 146 -15.56 21.21 1.08
C ASP A 146 -14.46 20.19 1.41
N ASP A 147 -14.75 18.89 1.33
CA ASP A 147 -13.80 17.83 1.74
C ASP A 147 -12.49 17.89 0.95
N ARG A 148 -12.49 18.34 -0.32
CA ARG A 148 -11.27 18.57 -1.09
C ARG A 148 -10.37 19.62 -0.44
N LYS A 149 -10.94 20.76 -0.08
CA LYS A 149 -10.17 21.85 0.56
C LYS A 149 -9.54 21.39 1.87
N TYR A 150 -10.28 20.60 2.66
CA TYR A 150 -9.80 20.07 3.93
C TYR A 150 -8.60 19.13 3.74
N VAL A 151 -8.62 18.29 2.70
CA VAL A 151 -7.47 17.44 2.34
C VAL A 151 -6.29 18.29 1.85
N GLU A 152 -6.53 19.31 1.01
CA GLU A 152 -5.49 20.23 0.54
C GLU A 152 -4.82 20.97 1.71
N ASP A 153 -5.60 21.47 2.67
CA ASP A 153 -5.07 22.13 3.86
C ASP A 153 -4.20 21.15 4.70
N PHE A 154 -4.64 19.90 4.86
CA PHE A 154 -3.85 18.87 5.54
C PHE A 154 -2.55 18.53 4.79
N THR A 155 -2.62 18.29 3.48
CA THR A 155 -1.44 17.95 2.67
C THR A 155 -0.41 19.06 2.69
N ASN A 156 -0.85 20.32 2.66
CA ASN A 156 0.03 21.48 2.82
C ASN A 156 0.67 21.52 4.22
N ALA A 157 -0.09 21.24 5.28
CA ALA A 157 0.40 21.25 6.65
C ALA A 157 1.46 20.17 6.91
N VAL A 158 1.32 18.97 6.30
CA VAL A 158 2.28 17.87 6.42
C VAL A 158 3.31 17.83 5.29
N ASN A 159 3.28 18.81 4.37
CA ASN A 159 4.19 18.97 3.23
C ASN A 159 4.28 17.72 2.32
N LEU A 160 3.12 17.16 1.96
CA LEU A 160 3.01 16.01 1.07
C LEU A 160 2.17 16.36 -0.17
N PRO A 161 2.53 15.85 -1.37
CA PRO A 161 1.73 16.06 -2.58
C PRO A 161 0.49 15.16 -2.60
N ILE A 162 -0.57 15.63 -3.27
CA ILE A 162 -1.68 14.79 -3.72
C ILE A 162 -1.24 14.12 -5.03
N LEU A 163 -1.13 12.79 -5.01
CA LEU A 163 -0.74 11.99 -6.18
C LEU A 163 -1.89 11.81 -7.17
N ALA A 164 -3.08 11.57 -6.63
CA ALA A 164 -4.31 11.38 -7.40
C ALA A 164 -5.52 11.73 -6.54
N GLU A 165 -6.60 12.14 -7.21
CA GLU A 165 -7.92 12.26 -6.63
C GLU A 165 -8.83 11.20 -7.27
N ILE A 166 -9.40 10.34 -6.45
CA ILE A 166 -10.34 9.31 -6.87
C ILE A 166 -11.75 9.84 -6.61
N PRO A 167 -12.54 10.16 -7.64
CA PRO A 167 -13.88 10.71 -7.47
C PRO A 167 -14.87 9.64 -7.00
N LYS A 168 -15.92 10.06 -6.32
CA LYS A 168 -17.09 9.20 -6.08
C LYS A 168 -17.77 8.90 -7.42
N SER A 169 -17.86 7.62 -7.78
CA SER A 169 -18.50 7.20 -9.03
C SER A 169 -19.31 5.90 -8.85
N ASN A 170 -20.42 5.80 -9.55
CA ASN A 170 -21.24 4.59 -9.56
C ASN A 170 -20.54 3.42 -10.29
N LEU A 171 -19.51 3.70 -11.10
CA LEU A 171 -18.74 2.66 -11.79
C LEU A 171 -18.04 1.72 -10.80
N PHE A 172 -17.58 2.23 -9.65
CA PHE A 172 -17.02 1.38 -8.59
C PHE A 172 -18.05 0.39 -8.08
N THR A 173 -19.24 0.85 -7.73
CA THR A 173 -20.33 -0.02 -7.25
C THR A 173 -20.77 -1.05 -8.29
N GLN A 174 -20.74 -0.67 -9.57
CA GLN A 174 -21.05 -1.61 -10.66
C GLN A 174 -19.96 -2.69 -10.80
N ALA A 175 -18.69 -2.31 -10.74
CA ALA A 175 -17.57 -3.24 -10.80
C ALA A 175 -17.58 -4.21 -9.58
N GLU A 176 -17.81 -3.69 -8.38
CA GLU A 176 -17.92 -4.49 -7.15
C GLU A 176 -19.04 -5.53 -7.21
N LYS A 177 -20.21 -5.18 -7.75
CA LYS A 177 -21.34 -6.12 -7.92
C LYS A 177 -21.01 -7.29 -8.84
N GLU A 178 -20.10 -7.09 -9.79
CA GLU A 178 -19.63 -8.13 -10.70
C GLU A 178 -18.33 -8.78 -10.22
N ALA A 179 -17.88 -8.43 -9.00
CA ALA A 179 -16.62 -8.90 -8.42
C ALA A 179 -15.41 -8.65 -9.37
N MET A 180 -15.38 -7.50 -10.04
CA MET A 180 -14.31 -7.07 -10.94
C MET A 180 -13.67 -5.77 -10.43
N THR A 181 -12.45 -5.52 -10.85
CA THR A 181 -11.85 -4.19 -10.67
C THR A 181 -12.47 -3.18 -11.62
N LEU A 182 -12.43 -1.89 -11.28
CA LEU A 182 -12.90 -0.84 -12.19
C LEU A 182 -12.12 -0.83 -13.51
N VAL A 183 -10.79 -1.02 -13.43
CA VAL A 183 -9.92 -1.02 -14.59
C VAL A 183 -10.25 -2.17 -15.53
N GLU A 184 -10.61 -3.32 -15.02
CA GLU A 184 -11.07 -4.49 -15.78
C GLU A 184 -12.45 -4.24 -16.41
N LYS A 185 -13.41 -3.78 -15.58
CA LYS A 185 -14.80 -3.58 -16.00
C LYS A 185 -14.96 -2.43 -17.00
N SER A 186 -14.26 -1.32 -16.77
CA SER A 186 -14.42 -0.09 -17.53
C SER A 186 -13.06 0.56 -17.87
N PRO A 187 -12.20 -0.14 -18.67
CA PRO A 187 -10.81 0.27 -18.88
C PRO A 187 -10.64 1.61 -19.59
N LYS A 188 -11.69 2.10 -20.26
CA LYS A 188 -11.69 3.40 -20.98
C LYS A 188 -12.36 4.51 -20.22
N SER A 189 -12.80 4.29 -18.98
CA SER A 189 -13.43 5.33 -18.17
C SER A 189 -12.39 6.37 -17.68
N ALA A 190 -12.87 7.57 -17.36
CA ALA A 190 -12.01 8.60 -16.77
C ALA A 190 -11.42 8.14 -15.43
N GLU A 191 -12.21 7.42 -14.64
CA GLU A 191 -11.77 6.86 -13.37
C GLU A 191 -10.66 5.80 -13.56
N ALA A 192 -10.75 4.94 -14.58
CA ALA A 192 -9.69 3.96 -14.88
C ALA A 192 -8.38 4.67 -15.28
N ASN A 193 -8.46 5.76 -16.03
CA ASN A 193 -7.29 6.56 -16.42
C ASN A 193 -6.57 7.15 -15.19
N ILE A 194 -7.30 7.54 -14.13
CA ILE A 194 -6.68 8.03 -12.89
C ILE A 194 -5.75 6.95 -12.29
N PHE A 195 -6.18 5.70 -12.25
CA PHE A 195 -5.35 4.59 -11.75
C PHE A 195 -4.14 4.31 -12.66
N LEU A 196 -4.31 4.40 -13.98
CA LEU A 196 -3.19 4.21 -14.92
C LEU A 196 -2.15 5.32 -14.77
N GLU A 197 -2.56 6.58 -14.66
CA GLU A 197 -1.66 7.70 -14.41
C GLU A 197 -0.96 7.60 -13.04
N LEU A 198 -1.69 7.17 -12.00
CA LEU A 198 -1.12 6.93 -10.69
C LEU A 198 -0.06 5.81 -10.73
N ALA A 199 -0.35 4.70 -11.40
CA ALA A 199 0.58 3.61 -11.57
C ALA A 199 1.86 4.08 -12.30
N GLN A 200 1.74 4.85 -13.37
CA GLN A 200 2.89 5.44 -14.08
C GLN A 200 3.72 6.35 -13.18
N LYS A 201 3.08 7.20 -12.38
CA LYS A 201 3.79 8.08 -11.41
C LYS A 201 4.58 7.28 -10.39
N LEU A 202 4.01 6.17 -9.89
CA LEU A 202 4.66 5.33 -8.89
C LEU A 202 5.79 4.47 -9.49
N GLN A 203 5.68 4.05 -10.75
CA GLN A 203 6.72 3.29 -11.44
C GLN A 203 7.96 4.12 -11.81
N THR A 204 7.80 5.41 -12.09
CA THR A 204 8.88 6.31 -12.55
C THR A 204 9.75 6.86 -11.42
N GLN A 205 9.94 6.14 -10.34
CA GLN A 205 10.70 6.54 -9.15
C GLN A 205 10.14 7.83 -8.52
N PRO A 206 9.09 7.73 -7.72
CA PRO A 206 8.48 8.88 -7.09
C PRO A 206 9.47 9.62 -6.18
N VAL A 207 9.36 10.93 -6.12
CA VAL A 207 10.05 11.71 -5.09
C VAL A 207 9.52 11.27 -3.74
N LEU A 208 10.42 10.91 -2.82
CA LEU A 208 10.05 10.46 -1.49
C LEU A 208 10.24 11.58 -0.46
N TYR A 209 9.29 11.71 0.43
CA TYR A 209 9.21 12.72 1.48
C TYR A 209 9.42 12.09 2.86
N ALA A 210 9.95 12.89 3.78
CA ALA A 210 9.99 12.51 5.20
C ALA A 210 8.61 12.67 5.84
N ALA A 211 8.32 11.85 6.83
CA ALA A 211 7.10 12.00 7.61
C ALA A 211 7.18 13.26 8.51
N ALA A 212 6.24 14.18 8.32
CA ALA A 212 6.11 15.41 9.10
C ALA A 212 4.69 15.53 9.68
N PRO A 213 4.28 14.65 10.62
CA PRO A 213 2.96 14.68 11.20
C PRO A 213 2.73 15.95 12.00
N LEU A 214 1.47 16.36 12.10
CA LEU A 214 1.02 17.37 13.04
C LEU A 214 1.13 16.81 14.48
N SER A 215 1.53 17.68 15.42
CA SER A 215 1.44 17.36 16.86
C SER A 215 -0.04 17.23 17.28
N GLU A 216 -0.28 16.67 18.46
CA GLU A 216 -1.63 16.54 19.00
C GLU A 216 -2.34 17.90 19.07
N GLU A 217 -1.64 18.93 19.61
CA GLU A 217 -2.14 20.30 19.67
C GLU A 217 -2.43 20.90 18.29
N GLN A 218 -1.51 20.72 17.31
CA GLN A 218 -1.71 21.18 15.96
C GLN A 218 -2.88 20.46 15.29
N MET A 219 -3.05 19.17 15.56
CA MET A 219 -4.15 18.38 15.01
C MET A 219 -5.50 18.85 15.55
N GLU A 220 -5.57 19.18 16.84
CA GLU A 220 -6.79 19.78 17.44
C GLU A 220 -7.15 21.12 16.80
N LEU A 221 -6.18 22.03 16.63
CA LEU A 221 -6.39 23.31 15.96
C LEU A 221 -6.86 23.10 14.50
N PHE A 222 -6.21 22.19 13.79
CA PHE A 222 -6.59 21.82 12.42
C PHE A 222 -8.04 21.33 12.35
N MET A 223 -8.44 20.43 13.25
CA MET A 223 -9.79 19.87 13.32
C MET A 223 -10.87 20.94 13.61
N ARG A 224 -10.50 22.02 14.31
CA ARG A 224 -11.39 23.18 14.56
C ARG A 224 -11.44 24.16 13.39
N GLY A 225 -10.65 23.95 12.33
CA GLY A 225 -10.52 24.88 11.21
C GLY A 225 -9.71 26.14 11.56
N GLU A 226 -8.91 26.08 12.62
CA GLU A 226 -8.05 27.18 13.04
C GLU A 226 -6.75 27.17 12.21
N ARG A 227 -6.17 28.37 11.98
CA ARG A 227 -4.90 28.46 11.25
C ARG A 227 -3.76 27.90 12.10
N LEU A 228 -3.04 26.94 11.54
CA LEU A 228 -1.78 26.47 12.12
C LEU A 228 -0.75 27.61 11.99
N SER A 229 -0.18 28.04 13.12
CA SER A 229 0.97 28.95 13.09
C SER A 229 2.13 28.22 12.42
N HIS A 230 2.56 28.72 11.25
CA HIS A 230 3.73 28.18 10.54
C HIS A 230 4.98 28.38 11.41
N THR A 231 5.37 27.36 12.13
CA THR A 231 6.75 27.27 12.59
C THR A 231 7.58 26.89 11.36
N THR A 232 8.13 27.91 10.70
CA THR A 232 8.99 27.75 9.51
C THR A 232 10.25 27.01 9.95
N THR A 233 10.22 25.70 9.92
CA THR A 233 11.48 24.93 9.91
C THR A 233 12.04 25.09 8.51
N THR A 234 12.98 26.01 8.35
CA THR A 234 13.73 26.26 7.12
C THR A 234 14.49 24.98 6.76
N ILE A 235 13.91 24.20 5.86
CA ILE A 235 14.59 23.04 5.28
C ILE A 235 15.56 23.60 4.25
N SER A 236 16.87 23.62 4.59
CA SER A 236 17.94 23.88 3.64
C SER A 236 17.79 22.93 2.45
N LYS A 237 17.62 23.51 1.26
CA LYS A 237 17.71 22.80 -0.02
C LYS A 237 19.15 22.31 -0.19
N HIS A 238 19.47 21.15 0.31
CA HIS A 238 20.66 20.42 -0.14
C HIS A 238 20.23 19.47 -1.25
N THR A 239 20.40 19.95 -2.46
CA THR A 239 20.38 19.17 -3.70
C THR A 239 21.65 18.32 -3.73
N SER A 240 21.55 17.06 -3.38
CA SER A 240 22.49 16.03 -3.83
C SER A 240 21.73 14.69 -3.81
N ALA A 241 21.25 14.31 -4.99
CA ALA A 241 20.77 12.96 -5.22
C ALA A 241 21.97 12.00 -5.13
N PRO A 242 21.88 10.89 -4.39
CA PRO A 242 22.82 9.80 -4.59
C PRO A 242 22.48 9.14 -5.93
N VAL A 243 23.46 9.14 -6.82
CA VAL A 243 23.45 8.33 -8.04
C VAL A 243 23.50 6.88 -7.60
N ILE A 244 22.38 6.18 -7.68
CA ILE A 244 22.36 4.73 -7.57
C ILE A 244 22.68 4.20 -8.96
N THR A 245 23.93 3.75 -9.13
CA THR A 245 24.34 2.98 -10.31
C THR A 245 23.50 1.72 -10.39
N ALA A 246 22.70 1.61 -11.44
CA ALA A 246 22.02 0.40 -11.80
C ALA A 246 23.07 -0.70 -12.05
N VAL A 247 23.01 -1.78 -11.28
CA VAL A 247 23.74 -3.01 -11.60
C VAL A 247 23.02 -3.65 -12.79
N PRO A 248 23.67 -3.86 -13.94
CA PRO A 248 23.04 -4.48 -15.08
C PRO A 248 22.69 -5.94 -14.72
N ALA A 249 21.43 -6.31 -14.93
CA ALA A 249 20.98 -7.68 -14.82
C ALA A 249 21.81 -8.56 -15.78
N GLN A 250 22.46 -9.58 -15.25
CA GLN A 250 23.08 -10.60 -16.06
C GLN A 250 22.02 -11.41 -16.80
N PRO A 251 22.16 -11.66 -18.10
CA PRO A 251 21.19 -12.49 -18.82
C PRO A 251 21.25 -13.94 -18.30
N SER A 252 20.13 -14.44 -17.81
CA SER A 252 19.98 -15.84 -17.45
C SER A 252 20.23 -16.72 -18.66
N ALA A 253 21.23 -17.61 -18.58
CA ALA A 253 21.54 -18.59 -19.60
C ALA A 253 20.37 -19.58 -19.75
N THR A 254 19.66 -19.46 -20.87
CA THR A 254 18.62 -20.39 -21.30
C THR A 254 19.27 -21.75 -21.59
N LYS A 255 19.17 -22.69 -20.65
CA LYS A 255 19.48 -24.11 -20.96
C LYS A 255 18.36 -24.68 -21.80
N LYS A 256 18.61 -24.74 -23.09
CA LYS A 256 17.86 -25.61 -24.02
C LYS A 256 18.01 -27.08 -23.59
N ARG A 257 16.92 -27.64 -23.08
CA ARG A 257 16.85 -29.10 -22.89
C ARG A 257 16.42 -29.71 -24.22
N ALA A 258 17.35 -30.43 -24.85
CA ALA A 258 17.09 -31.23 -26.04
C ALA A 258 16.13 -32.38 -25.68
N LEU A 259 15.08 -32.52 -26.48
CA LEU A 259 14.28 -33.74 -26.55
C LEU A 259 15.15 -34.82 -27.18
N SER A 260 15.29 -35.95 -26.51
CA SER A 260 15.61 -37.24 -27.14
C SER A 260 14.73 -38.28 -26.44
N ASP A 261 13.71 -38.76 -27.19
CA ASP A 261 13.05 -40.05 -27.05
C ASP A 261 14.04 -41.21 -27.33
N PRO A 262 13.64 -42.50 -27.19
CA PRO A 262 12.58 -43.13 -26.41
C PRO A 262 13.07 -44.35 -25.61
N PHE A 263 12.34 -44.78 -24.62
CA PHE A 263 11.86 -46.17 -24.39
C PHE A 263 11.06 -46.22 -23.10
#